data_d0170e07abe5d037459eadf5d4d1e754
#
_entry.id   d0170e07abe5d037459eadf5d4d1e754
#
_cell.length_a   1.000
_cell.length_b   1.000
_cell.length_c   1.000
_cell.angle_alpha   90.00
_cell.angle_beta   90.00
_cell.angle_gamma   90.00
#
_symmetry.space_group_name_H-M   'P 1'
#
loop_
_entity.id
_entity.type
_entity.pdbx_description
1 polymer ?
#
loop_
_entity_poly.entity_id
_entity_poly.type
_entity_poly.pdbx_seq_one_letter_code
_entity_poly.pdbx_strand_id
1 'polypeptide(L)'
;MKQLVHGGDWMGYRERFGRDALDFSANVSPLGLPEGVAQAIREALPLADRYPDPLCRTLRAALSRAEGVPQEQILCGNGAADLIFRLVWAVKPHKALVTAPTFAEYASALDTVGCEVKRFFLDETNNFAPTDALVDAVDESIDMVFLCQPNNPTGQLASPELVKKLLRRCEECHTILAVDECFLDFLPDADGWTAKPLLESGNLVILKAFTKLYGMAGVRLGYCLCGDGALLEKMQTAGQPWAVSSLAQAAGVAALKETAYVDEVRALIARQRPVLTEGLRALGLRVIDGKANYLLFRAPADLNERLRPLGTQVRSCANYPGLGPEWYRTAVRTASENARLLELMKEVLG
;
A
#
# COMPACT_ATOMS: atom_id res chain seq x y z
N MET A 1 20.79 -16.35 -4.50
CA MET A 1 19.55 -16.04 -3.72
C MET A 1 18.77 -14.96 -4.45
N LYS A 2 17.45 -15.11 -4.59
CA LYS A 2 16.60 -14.07 -5.18
C LYS A 2 16.68 -12.81 -4.30
N GLN A 3 17.03 -11.66 -4.87
CA GLN A 3 17.09 -10.41 -4.14
C GLN A 3 15.68 -10.06 -3.63
N LEU A 4 15.54 -9.77 -2.33
CA LEU A 4 14.25 -9.40 -1.75
C LEU A 4 13.78 -8.05 -2.32
N VAL A 5 12.58 -8.06 -2.89
CA VAL A 5 12.00 -6.90 -3.62
C VAL A 5 11.37 -5.89 -2.67
N HIS A 6 11.12 -6.27 -1.40
CA HIS A 6 10.38 -5.46 -0.42
C HIS A 6 11.21 -5.12 0.82
N GLY A 7 10.76 -4.13 1.61
CA GLY A 7 11.25 -3.86 2.96
C GLY A 7 10.60 -4.79 3.99
N GLY A 8 11.06 -4.70 5.25
CA GLY A 8 10.51 -5.47 6.37
C GLY A 8 11.13 -6.85 6.55
N ASP A 9 12.31 -7.10 5.99
CA ASP A 9 13.08 -8.33 6.22
C ASP A 9 13.81 -8.27 7.57
N TRP A 10 13.03 -8.32 8.65
CA TRP A 10 13.56 -8.28 10.00
C TRP A 10 14.29 -9.58 10.39
N MET A 11 13.86 -10.73 9.83
CA MET A 11 14.54 -12.01 10.08
C MET A 11 15.92 -12.05 9.45
N GLY A 12 16.05 -11.68 8.18
CA GLY A 12 17.34 -11.63 7.50
C GLY A 12 18.30 -10.61 8.13
N TYR A 13 17.75 -9.51 8.66
CA TYR A 13 18.54 -8.56 9.43
C TYR A 13 19.06 -9.18 10.73
N ARG A 14 18.18 -9.81 11.53
CA ARG A 14 18.54 -10.52 12.79
C ARG A 14 19.56 -11.62 12.54
N GLU A 15 19.39 -12.40 11.48
CA GLU A 15 20.32 -13.47 11.10
C GLU A 15 21.71 -12.92 10.79
N ARG A 16 21.80 -11.77 10.11
CA ARG A 16 23.07 -11.15 9.73
C ARG A 16 23.76 -10.40 10.86
N PHE A 17 23.01 -9.72 11.73
CA PHE A 17 23.56 -8.80 12.73
C PHE A 17 23.35 -9.24 14.19
N GLY A 18 22.68 -10.38 14.45
CA GLY A 18 22.44 -10.93 15.78
C GLY A 18 21.47 -10.12 16.66
N ARG A 19 20.78 -9.11 16.06
CA ARG A 19 19.84 -8.21 16.75
C ARG A 19 18.76 -7.70 15.81
N ASP A 20 17.68 -7.15 16.38
CA ASP A 20 16.65 -6.48 15.58
C ASP A 20 17.12 -5.09 15.13
N ALA A 21 16.66 -4.69 13.93
CA ALA A 21 16.83 -3.34 13.46
C ALA A 21 15.74 -2.40 13.99
N LEU A 22 16.08 -1.14 14.18
CA LEU A 22 15.11 -0.07 14.08
C LEU A 22 14.75 0.08 12.59
N ASP A 23 13.63 -0.55 12.20
CA ASP A 23 13.29 -0.75 10.79
C ASP A 23 12.37 0.35 10.24
N PHE A 24 12.93 1.20 9.37
CA PHE A 24 12.21 2.22 8.61
C PHE A 24 11.86 1.77 7.17
N SER A 25 12.18 0.53 6.82
CA SER A 25 11.93 0.01 5.46
C SER A 25 10.48 -0.41 5.23
N ALA A 26 9.74 -0.72 6.30
CA ALA A 26 8.34 -1.12 6.29
C ALA A 26 7.42 0.03 6.71
N ASN A 27 6.44 0.37 5.86
CA ASN A 27 5.49 1.48 6.07
C ASN A 27 4.26 1.02 6.86
N VAL A 28 4.46 0.52 8.07
CA VAL A 28 3.39 0.06 8.98
C VAL A 28 3.21 1.10 10.08
N SER A 29 2.02 1.16 10.68
CA SER A 29 1.76 2.04 11.83
C SER A 29 2.85 1.90 12.90
N PRO A 30 3.45 3.00 13.37
CA PRO A 30 4.47 2.96 14.41
C PRO A 30 3.92 2.61 15.81
N LEU A 31 2.61 2.65 16.00
CA LEU A 31 1.95 2.28 17.26
C LEU A 31 1.75 0.76 17.40
N GLY A 32 2.06 -0.02 16.34
CA GLY A 32 1.93 -1.48 16.37
C GLY A 32 0.48 -1.96 16.26
N LEU A 33 0.23 -3.18 16.71
CA LEU A 33 -1.09 -3.81 16.66
C LEU A 33 -1.97 -3.25 17.79
N PRO A 34 -3.21 -2.74 17.51
CA PRO A 34 -4.13 -2.27 18.54
C PRO A 34 -4.49 -3.38 19.53
N GLU A 35 -4.62 -3.06 20.83
CA GLU A 35 -4.89 -4.08 21.84
C GLU A 35 -6.23 -4.79 21.63
N GLY A 36 -7.28 -4.08 21.22
CA GLY A 36 -8.58 -4.71 20.89
C GLY A 36 -8.46 -5.71 19.74
N VAL A 37 -7.59 -5.46 18.77
CA VAL A 37 -7.30 -6.41 17.67
C VAL A 37 -6.52 -7.61 18.20
N ALA A 38 -5.51 -7.39 19.05
CA ALA A 38 -4.73 -8.47 19.68
C ALA A 38 -5.63 -9.36 20.52
N GLN A 39 -6.55 -8.79 21.29
CA GLN A 39 -7.52 -9.53 22.10
C GLN A 39 -8.48 -10.35 21.23
N ALA A 40 -9.02 -9.77 20.15
CA ALA A 40 -9.90 -10.49 19.23
C ALA A 40 -9.20 -11.68 18.56
N ILE A 41 -7.91 -11.57 18.24
CA ILE A 41 -7.10 -12.70 17.74
C ILE A 41 -6.99 -13.80 18.81
N ARG A 42 -6.69 -13.46 20.08
CA ARG A 42 -6.59 -14.43 21.18
C ARG A 42 -7.91 -15.18 21.40
N GLU A 43 -9.04 -14.45 21.35
CA GLU A 43 -10.38 -15.02 21.50
C GLU A 43 -10.79 -15.90 20.31
N ALA A 44 -10.27 -15.62 19.12
CA ALA A 44 -10.53 -16.42 17.93
C ALA A 44 -9.65 -17.68 17.82
N LEU A 45 -8.60 -17.85 18.65
CA LEU A 45 -7.73 -19.04 18.59
C LEU A 45 -8.50 -20.39 18.66
N PRO A 46 -9.56 -20.56 19.48
CA PRO A 46 -10.34 -21.80 19.47
C PRO A 46 -11.03 -22.12 18.13
N LEU A 47 -11.15 -21.14 17.22
CA LEU A 47 -11.72 -21.36 15.89
C LEU A 47 -10.71 -21.91 14.87
N ALA A 48 -9.43 -22.05 15.28
CA ALA A 48 -8.37 -22.55 14.38
C ALA A 48 -8.53 -24.05 14.04
N ASP A 49 -9.37 -24.79 14.75
CA ASP A 49 -9.68 -26.20 14.51
C ASP A 49 -10.67 -26.43 13.35
N ARG A 50 -11.21 -25.38 12.77
CA ARG A 50 -12.20 -25.44 11.68
C ARG A 50 -11.89 -24.47 10.55
N TYR A 51 -12.41 -24.77 9.35
CA TYR A 51 -12.28 -23.87 8.21
C TYR A 51 -12.94 -22.51 8.49
N PRO A 52 -12.32 -21.39 8.05
CA PRO A 52 -12.92 -20.07 8.18
C PRO A 52 -14.18 -19.93 7.31
N ASP A 53 -15.01 -18.92 7.58
CA ASP A 53 -16.11 -18.57 6.69
C ASP A 53 -15.57 -18.15 5.31
N PRO A 54 -15.82 -18.93 4.24
CA PRO A 54 -15.26 -18.66 2.91
C PRO A 54 -15.81 -17.37 2.28
N LEU A 55 -16.94 -16.87 2.76
CA LEU A 55 -17.56 -15.63 2.28
C LEU A 55 -17.27 -14.43 3.18
N CYS A 56 -16.53 -14.61 4.29
CA CYS A 56 -16.21 -13.56 5.25
C CYS A 56 -17.45 -12.74 5.68
N ARG A 57 -18.60 -13.37 5.89
CA ARG A 57 -19.93 -12.71 6.07
C ARG A 57 -19.91 -11.66 7.15
N THR A 58 -19.39 -12.00 8.34
CA THR A 58 -19.32 -11.07 9.50
C THR A 58 -18.40 -9.89 9.19
N LEU A 59 -17.25 -10.14 8.58
CA LEU A 59 -16.30 -9.10 8.20
C LEU A 59 -16.87 -8.20 7.09
N ARG A 60 -17.47 -8.77 6.05
CA ARG A 60 -18.12 -8.00 4.97
C ARG A 60 -19.27 -7.11 5.49
N ALA A 61 -20.07 -7.63 6.42
CA ALA A 61 -21.11 -6.82 7.07
C ALA A 61 -20.52 -5.66 7.90
N ALA A 62 -19.38 -5.86 8.57
CA ALA A 62 -18.69 -4.80 9.28
C ALA A 62 -18.07 -3.77 8.33
N LEU A 63 -17.41 -4.23 7.25
CA LEU A 63 -16.86 -3.38 6.19
C LEU A 63 -17.96 -2.55 5.48
N SER A 64 -19.10 -3.17 5.17
CA SER A 64 -20.23 -2.48 4.54
C SER A 64 -20.69 -1.27 5.36
N ARG A 65 -20.77 -1.42 6.69
CA ARG A 65 -21.11 -0.30 7.59
C ARG A 65 -20.00 0.75 7.66
N ALA A 66 -18.74 0.33 7.71
CA ALA A 66 -17.60 1.24 7.83
C ALA A 66 -17.34 2.03 6.53
N GLU A 67 -17.49 1.38 5.38
CA GLU A 67 -17.22 2.00 4.06
C GLU A 67 -18.46 2.69 3.47
N GLY A 68 -19.67 2.38 3.98
CA GLY A 68 -20.91 2.92 3.44
C GLY A 68 -21.29 2.33 2.07
N VAL A 69 -20.86 1.09 1.79
CA VAL A 69 -21.13 0.40 0.50
C VAL A 69 -21.85 -0.94 0.74
N PRO A 70 -22.65 -1.44 -0.22
CA PRO A 70 -23.31 -2.74 -0.12
C PRO A 70 -22.31 -3.89 0.05
N GLN A 71 -22.69 -4.93 0.80
CA GLN A 71 -21.81 -6.10 1.03
C GLN A 71 -21.44 -6.81 -0.27
N GLU A 72 -22.33 -6.78 -1.27
CA GLU A 72 -22.17 -7.37 -2.60
C GLU A 72 -21.01 -6.73 -3.38
N GLN A 73 -20.63 -5.50 -3.02
CA GLN A 73 -19.54 -4.76 -3.63
C GLN A 73 -18.19 -4.97 -2.93
N ILE A 74 -18.12 -5.88 -1.93
CA ILE A 74 -16.93 -6.12 -1.11
C ILE A 74 -16.41 -7.54 -1.29
N LEU A 75 -15.13 -7.70 -1.60
CA LEU A 75 -14.41 -8.96 -1.56
C LEU A 75 -13.22 -8.87 -0.61
N CYS A 76 -13.12 -9.82 0.35
CA CYS A 76 -11.98 -9.92 1.26
C CYS A 76 -10.90 -10.83 0.69
N GLY A 77 -9.63 -10.54 1.00
CA GLY A 77 -8.48 -11.30 0.55
C GLY A 77 -7.36 -11.39 1.59
N ASN A 78 -6.38 -12.24 1.34
CA ASN A 78 -5.19 -12.44 2.17
C ASN A 78 -4.18 -11.28 2.02
N GLY A 79 -4.61 -10.07 2.38
CA GLY A 79 -3.96 -8.80 2.07
C GLY A 79 -4.32 -8.29 0.67
N ALA A 80 -4.05 -7.00 0.40
CA ALA A 80 -4.31 -6.40 -0.91
C ALA A 80 -3.51 -7.07 -2.04
N ALA A 81 -2.32 -7.61 -1.75
CA ALA A 81 -1.51 -8.33 -2.73
C ALA A 81 -2.27 -9.53 -3.32
N ASP A 82 -2.96 -10.34 -2.49
CA ASP A 82 -3.81 -11.44 -2.97
C ASP A 82 -4.88 -10.94 -3.95
N LEU A 83 -5.52 -9.80 -3.64
CA LEU A 83 -6.56 -9.21 -4.47
C LEU A 83 -6.02 -8.64 -5.80
N ILE A 84 -4.80 -8.11 -5.81
CA ILE A 84 -4.11 -7.69 -7.05
C ILE A 84 -3.94 -8.89 -7.98
N PHE A 85 -3.42 -10.01 -7.47
CA PHE A 85 -3.25 -11.23 -8.28
C PHE A 85 -4.60 -11.79 -8.76
N ARG A 86 -5.61 -11.84 -7.88
CA ARG A 86 -6.97 -12.29 -8.27
C ARG A 86 -7.59 -11.41 -9.33
N LEU A 87 -7.44 -10.10 -9.25
CA LEU A 87 -7.95 -9.17 -10.24
C LEU A 87 -7.28 -9.43 -11.61
N VAL A 88 -5.95 -9.55 -11.63
CA VAL A 88 -5.22 -9.86 -12.87
C VAL A 88 -5.63 -11.21 -13.45
N TRP A 89 -5.81 -12.24 -12.62
CA TRP A 89 -6.22 -13.57 -13.08
C TRP A 89 -7.69 -13.61 -13.52
N ALA A 90 -8.56 -12.77 -12.95
CA ALA A 90 -9.96 -12.65 -13.34
C ALA A 90 -10.13 -11.94 -14.70
N VAL A 91 -9.33 -10.89 -14.94
CA VAL A 91 -9.38 -10.08 -16.16
C VAL A 91 -8.52 -10.67 -17.28
N LYS A 92 -7.33 -11.20 -16.94
CA LYS A 92 -6.30 -11.71 -17.89
C LYS A 92 -5.97 -10.67 -18.97
N PRO A 93 -5.53 -9.48 -18.58
CA PRO A 93 -5.24 -8.41 -19.51
C PRO A 93 -4.10 -8.81 -20.46
N HIS A 94 -4.18 -8.42 -21.74
CA HIS A 94 -3.07 -8.55 -22.68
C HIS A 94 -2.06 -7.43 -22.51
N LYS A 95 -2.57 -6.21 -22.23
CA LYS A 95 -1.74 -5.03 -22.03
C LYS A 95 -2.26 -4.18 -20.88
N ALA A 96 -1.35 -3.75 -20.00
CA ALA A 96 -1.70 -2.92 -18.86
C ALA A 96 -0.78 -1.70 -18.75
N LEU A 97 -1.36 -0.58 -18.28
CA LEU A 97 -0.63 0.66 -17.97
C LEU A 97 -0.37 0.73 -16.47
N VAL A 98 0.89 0.91 -16.11
CA VAL A 98 1.33 1.05 -14.72
C VAL A 98 2.23 2.28 -14.61
N THR A 99 2.00 3.15 -13.62
CA THR A 99 2.91 4.27 -13.36
C THR A 99 4.29 3.78 -12.92
N ALA A 100 5.33 4.57 -13.16
CA ALA A 100 6.68 4.26 -12.71
C ALA A 100 7.36 5.54 -12.19
N PRO A 101 7.92 5.54 -10.96
CA PRO A 101 7.98 4.43 -10.01
C PRO A 101 6.62 4.16 -9.33
N THR A 102 6.32 2.88 -9.07
CA THR A 102 5.16 2.46 -8.26
C THR A 102 5.38 1.08 -7.64
N PHE A 103 4.39 0.56 -6.91
CA PHE A 103 4.46 -0.72 -6.21
C PHE A 103 4.71 -1.89 -7.18
N ALA A 104 5.73 -2.69 -6.88
CA ALA A 104 6.24 -3.72 -7.79
C ALA A 104 5.24 -4.85 -8.07
N GLU A 105 4.32 -5.13 -7.13
CA GLU A 105 3.41 -6.28 -7.25
C GLU A 105 2.38 -6.14 -8.38
N TYR A 106 2.11 -4.94 -8.88
CA TYR A 106 1.26 -4.79 -10.06
C TYR A 106 1.90 -5.45 -11.27
N ALA A 107 3.17 -5.11 -11.55
CA ALA A 107 3.90 -5.72 -12.66
C ALA A 107 4.15 -7.22 -12.41
N SER A 108 4.42 -7.63 -11.16
CA SER A 108 4.61 -9.04 -10.81
C SER A 108 3.34 -9.86 -11.05
N ALA A 109 2.17 -9.32 -10.71
CA ALA A 109 0.90 -10.00 -10.97
C ALA A 109 0.60 -10.09 -12.48
N LEU A 110 0.80 -8.99 -13.21
CA LEU A 110 0.60 -8.93 -14.67
C LEU A 110 1.51 -9.92 -15.42
N ASP A 111 2.75 -10.10 -14.97
CA ASP A 111 3.71 -11.07 -15.53
C ASP A 111 3.19 -12.51 -15.42
N THR A 112 2.42 -12.84 -14.38
CA THR A 112 1.89 -14.21 -14.18
C THR A 112 0.87 -14.65 -15.26
N VAL A 113 0.32 -13.71 -16.00
CA VAL A 113 -0.62 -13.98 -17.11
C VAL A 113 -0.03 -13.63 -18.48
N GLY A 114 1.28 -13.28 -18.52
CA GLY A 114 1.95 -12.90 -19.77
C GLY A 114 1.52 -11.54 -20.33
N CYS A 115 1.04 -10.64 -19.46
CA CYS A 115 0.55 -9.31 -19.86
C CYS A 115 1.74 -8.38 -20.22
N GLU A 116 1.60 -7.63 -21.32
CA GLU A 116 2.53 -6.55 -21.67
C GLU A 116 2.35 -5.38 -20.70
N VAL A 117 3.41 -5.01 -19.98
CA VAL A 117 3.38 -3.88 -19.03
C VAL A 117 3.95 -2.62 -19.68
N LYS A 118 3.06 -1.71 -20.11
CA LYS A 118 3.41 -0.34 -20.52
C LYS A 118 3.63 0.51 -19.27
N ARG A 119 4.79 1.18 -19.17
CA ARG A 119 5.11 2.04 -18.02
C ARG A 119 4.93 3.50 -18.38
N PHE A 120 4.15 4.22 -17.58
CA PHE A 120 4.05 5.67 -17.60
C PHE A 120 5.02 6.24 -16.56
N PHE A 121 6.15 6.80 -17.03
CA PHE A 121 7.16 7.36 -16.14
C PHE A 121 6.70 8.71 -15.59
N LEU A 122 6.61 8.78 -14.26
CA LEU A 122 6.33 10.02 -13.54
C LEU A 122 7.59 10.89 -13.51
N ASP A 123 7.42 12.21 -13.70
CA ASP A 123 8.53 13.13 -13.82
C ASP A 123 9.08 13.56 -12.44
N GLU A 124 10.37 13.36 -12.24
CA GLU A 124 11.09 13.79 -11.03
C GLU A 124 11.03 15.31 -10.84
N THR A 125 11.02 16.10 -11.95
CA THR A 125 10.96 17.57 -11.87
C THR A 125 9.64 18.08 -11.33
N ASN A 126 8.56 17.25 -11.46
CA ASN A 126 7.23 17.48 -10.87
C ASN A 126 7.02 16.66 -9.59
N ASN A 127 8.09 16.31 -8.85
CA ASN A 127 8.03 15.47 -7.66
C ASN A 127 7.29 14.14 -7.85
N PHE A 128 7.31 13.59 -9.06
CA PHE A 128 6.59 12.36 -9.43
C PHE A 128 5.07 12.44 -9.26
N ALA A 129 4.49 13.64 -9.32
CA ALA A 129 3.04 13.79 -9.29
C ALA A 129 2.40 13.32 -10.61
N PRO A 130 1.31 12.55 -10.58
CA PRO A 130 0.57 12.20 -11.79
C PRO A 130 -0.10 13.44 -12.41
N THR A 131 -0.16 13.48 -13.73
CA THR A 131 -0.72 14.60 -14.52
C THR A 131 -1.75 14.10 -15.52
N ASP A 132 -2.45 15.03 -16.19
CA ASP A 132 -3.43 14.69 -17.26
C ASP A 132 -2.79 13.85 -18.40
N ALA A 133 -1.48 13.93 -18.62
CA ALA A 133 -0.77 13.06 -19.57
C ALA A 133 -0.92 11.55 -19.28
N LEU A 134 -1.24 11.17 -18.02
CA LEU A 134 -1.58 9.78 -17.68
C LEU A 134 -2.91 9.37 -18.32
N VAL A 135 -3.88 10.28 -18.41
CA VAL A 135 -5.17 10.03 -19.09
C VAL A 135 -4.95 9.79 -20.57
N ASP A 136 -4.11 10.63 -21.20
CA ASP A 136 -3.79 10.54 -22.64
C ASP A 136 -3.00 9.26 -22.99
N ALA A 137 -2.35 8.63 -21.99
CA ALA A 137 -1.61 7.38 -22.17
C ALA A 137 -2.51 6.13 -22.25
N VAL A 138 -3.80 6.26 -21.91
CA VAL A 138 -4.80 5.19 -22.01
C VAL A 138 -5.44 5.21 -23.38
N ASP A 139 -5.29 4.13 -24.12
CA ASP A 139 -5.89 3.90 -25.43
C ASP A 139 -6.60 2.54 -25.49
N GLU A 140 -7.29 2.23 -26.56
CA GLU A 140 -8.09 1.00 -26.75
C GLU A 140 -7.27 -0.30 -26.66
N SER A 141 -5.92 -0.21 -26.69
CA SER A 141 -5.05 -1.37 -26.52
C SER A 141 -4.79 -1.72 -25.04
N ILE A 142 -5.21 -0.86 -24.08
CA ILE A 142 -4.97 -1.02 -22.66
C ILE A 142 -6.18 -1.69 -21.99
N ASP A 143 -6.01 -2.90 -21.47
CA ASP A 143 -7.07 -3.64 -20.78
C ASP A 143 -7.18 -3.25 -19.29
N MET A 144 -6.07 -2.80 -18.68
CA MET A 144 -6.02 -2.51 -17.24
C MET A 144 -5.06 -1.35 -16.92
N VAL A 145 -5.46 -0.51 -15.96
CA VAL A 145 -4.60 0.55 -15.38
C VAL A 145 -4.50 0.34 -13.88
N PHE A 146 -3.26 0.41 -13.34
CA PHE A 146 -3.03 0.49 -11.90
C PHE A 146 -2.61 1.90 -11.50
N LEU A 147 -3.33 2.49 -10.53
CA LEU A 147 -3.03 3.77 -9.90
C LEU A 147 -2.88 3.57 -8.38
N CYS A 148 -1.70 3.84 -7.84
CA CYS A 148 -1.45 3.78 -6.40
C CYS A 148 -1.71 5.14 -5.75
N GLN A 149 -2.58 5.19 -4.74
CA GLN A 149 -3.14 6.43 -4.17
C GLN A 149 -3.14 6.40 -2.63
N PRO A 150 -2.23 7.06 -1.90
CA PRO A 150 -0.99 7.69 -2.36
C PRO A 150 0.00 6.72 -2.98
N ASN A 151 0.78 7.20 -3.96
CA ASN A 151 1.71 6.34 -4.69
C ASN A 151 2.88 5.87 -3.82
N ASN A 152 3.17 4.60 -3.82
CA ASN A 152 4.35 4.00 -3.21
C ASN A 152 5.42 3.78 -4.31
N PRO A 153 6.59 4.47 -4.29
CA PRO A 153 7.25 5.03 -3.10
C PRO A 153 7.16 6.54 -2.94
N THR A 154 6.52 7.29 -3.86
CA THR A 154 6.64 8.75 -3.93
C THR A 154 5.77 9.51 -2.92
N GLY A 155 4.72 8.87 -2.41
CA GLY A 155 3.74 9.51 -1.52
C GLY A 155 2.83 10.52 -2.21
N GLN A 156 2.87 10.62 -3.55
CA GLN A 156 2.05 11.55 -4.32
C GLN A 156 0.61 11.07 -4.43
N LEU A 157 -0.31 12.03 -4.52
CA LEU A 157 -1.73 11.83 -4.77
C LEU A 157 -2.09 12.28 -6.20
N ALA A 158 -2.93 11.53 -6.88
CA ALA A 158 -3.70 12.03 -8.01
C ALA A 158 -4.87 12.87 -7.48
N SER A 159 -5.17 14.01 -8.10
CA SER A 159 -6.35 14.77 -7.69
C SER A 159 -7.64 13.98 -7.96
N PRO A 160 -8.72 14.22 -7.20
CA PRO A 160 -10.00 13.58 -7.47
C PRO A 160 -10.50 13.81 -8.90
N GLU A 161 -10.24 14.99 -9.45
CA GLU A 161 -10.56 15.34 -10.84
C GLU A 161 -9.75 14.50 -11.84
N LEU A 162 -8.46 14.28 -11.56
CA LEU A 162 -7.62 13.43 -12.40
C LEU A 162 -8.09 11.96 -12.34
N VAL A 163 -8.42 11.45 -11.17
CA VAL A 163 -8.97 10.09 -11.02
C VAL A 163 -10.27 9.93 -11.79
N LYS A 164 -11.16 10.94 -11.72
CA LYS A 164 -12.42 10.97 -12.47
C LYS A 164 -12.21 11.02 -14.00
N LYS A 165 -11.27 11.83 -14.48
CA LYS A 165 -10.91 11.87 -15.90
C LYS A 165 -10.33 10.53 -16.36
N LEU A 166 -9.43 9.95 -15.56
CA LEU A 166 -8.81 8.66 -15.85
C LEU A 166 -9.85 7.54 -15.93
N LEU A 167 -10.81 7.51 -14.98
CA LEU A 167 -11.89 6.52 -15.01
C LEU A 167 -12.76 6.67 -16.24
N ARG A 168 -13.17 7.88 -16.61
CA ARG A 168 -13.93 8.11 -17.85
C ARG A 168 -13.18 7.61 -19.08
N ARG A 169 -11.88 7.88 -19.15
CA ARG A 169 -11.07 7.40 -20.26
C ARG A 169 -10.97 5.87 -20.27
N CYS A 170 -10.87 5.24 -19.10
CA CYS A 170 -10.94 3.79 -18.97
C CYS A 170 -12.29 3.22 -19.42
N GLU A 171 -13.40 3.88 -19.10
CA GLU A 171 -14.74 3.48 -19.57
C GLU A 171 -14.86 3.56 -21.10
N GLU A 172 -14.39 4.64 -21.72
CA GLU A 172 -14.35 4.81 -23.17
C GLU A 172 -13.55 3.71 -23.88
N CYS A 173 -12.47 3.23 -23.26
CA CYS A 173 -11.58 2.22 -23.79
C CYS A 173 -11.90 0.79 -23.30
N HIS A 174 -12.98 0.58 -22.54
CA HIS A 174 -13.33 -0.71 -21.89
C HIS A 174 -12.23 -1.28 -21.00
N THR A 175 -11.44 -0.40 -20.38
CA THR A 175 -10.28 -0.67 -19.53
C THR A 175 -10.72 -0.76 -18.06
N ILE A 176 -10.18 -1.69 -17.28
CA ILE A 176 -10.37 -1.72 -15.81
C ILE A 176 -9.37 -0.79 -15.14
N LEU A 177 -9.87 0.12 -14.30
CA LEU A 177 -9.06 0.98 -13.42
C LEU A 177 -8.99 0.36 -12.02
N ALA A 178 -7.80 -0.05 -11.59
CA ALA A 178 -7.52 -0.48 -10.22
C ALA A 178 -6.85 0.68 -9.46
N VAL A 179 -7.53 1.23 -8.45
CA VAL A 179 -7.00 2.27 -7.56
C VAL A 179 -6.59 1.63 -6.24
N ASP A 180 -5.30 1.65 -5.93
CA ASP A 180 -4.78 1.09 -4.68
C ASP A 180 -4.72 2.17 -3.59
N GLU A 181 -5.70 2.13 -2.69
CA GLU A 181 -5.86 3.06 -1.56
C GLU A 181 -5.29 2.51 -0.23
N CYS A 182 -4.39 1.52 -0.26
CA CYS A 182 -3.84 0.89 0.95
C CYS A 182 -3.14 1.85 1.92
N PHE A 183 -2.76 3.04 1.47
CA PHE A 183 -2.14 4.08 2.30
C PHE A 183 -3.04 5.30 2.52
N LEU A 184 -4.21 5.35 1.88
CA LEU A 184 -5.06 6.54 1.90
C LEU A 184 -5.60 6.83 3.30
N ASP A 185 -5.96 5.81 4.06
CA ASP A 185 -6.57 5.95 5.39
C ASP A 185 -5.64 6.57 6.45
N PHE A 186 -4.35 6.78 6.15
CA PHE A 186 -3.45 7.58 6.98
C PHE A 186 -3.71 9.09 6.89
N LEU A 187 -4.40 9.54 5.85
CA LEU A 187 -4.72 10.95 5.67
C LEU A 187 -5.91 11.34 6.55
N PRO A 188 -5.86 12.50 7.23
CA PRO A 188 -6.98 13.02 7.98
C PRO A 188 -8.22 13.30 7.12
N ASP A 189 -8.00 13.70 5.86
CA ASP A 189 -8.99 14.07 4.85
C ASP A 189 -9.18 12.99 3.77
N ALA A 190 -8.98 11.71 4.12
CA ALA A 190 -9.03 10.58 3.19
C ALA A 190 -10.31 10.54 2.33
N ASP A 191 -11.46 10.92 2.90
CA ASP A 191 -12.74 10.94 2.19
C ASP A 191 -12.75 11.90 0.99
N GLY A 192 -11.93 12.96 1.02
CA GLY A 192 -11.79 13.89 -0.10
C GLY A 192 -10.95 13.34 -1.27
N TRP A 193 -10.25 12.21 -1.07
CA TRP A 193 -9.31 11.65 -2.04
C TRP A 193 -9.68 10.24 -2.52
N THR A 194 -10.63 9.59 -1.86
CA THR A 194 -11.06 8.23 -2.24
C THR A 194 -11.85 8.20 -3.53
N ALA A 195 -11.66 7.17 -4.31
CA ALA A 195 -12.46 6.89 -5.51
C ALA A 195 -13.84 6.27 -5.20
N LYS A 196 -14.21 6.04 -3.92
CA LYS A 196 -15.49 5.44 -3.53
C LYS A 196 -16.73 6.08 -4.17
N PRO A 197 -16.83 7.43 -4.29
CA PRO A 197 -17.99 8.04 -4.94
C PRO A 197 -18.20 7.66 -6.41
N LEU A 198 -17.19 7.00 -7.01
CA LEU A 198 -17.20 6.57 -8.42
C LEU A 198 -17.50 5.06 -8.58
N LEU A 199 -17.86 4.35 -7.50
CA LEU A 199 -18.08 2.88 -7.51
C LEU A 199 -19.30 2.43 -8.34
N GLU A 200 -20.17 3.34 -8.78
CA GLU A 200 -21.25 3.01 -9.74
C GLU A 200 -20.67 2.59 -11.11
N SER A 201 -19.43 2.96 -11.41
CA SER A 201 -18.71 2.50 -12.58
C SER A 201 -18.33 1.02 -12.45
N GLY A 202 -18.72 0.20 -13.42
CA GLY A 202 -18.30 -1.19 -13.50
C GLY A 202 -16.81 -1.39 -13.83
N ASN A 203 -16.13 -0.33 -14.26
CA ASN A 203 -14.71 -0.36 -14.63
C ASN A 203 -13.75 -0.03 -13.47
N LEU A 204 -14.26 0.20 -12.26
CA LEU A 204 -13.46 0.60 -11.09
C LEU A 204 -13.34 -0.50 -10.06
N VAL A 205 -12.09 -0.78 -9.64
CA VAL A 205 -11.77 -1.61 -8.47
C VAL A 205 -10.91 -0.79 -7.51
N ILE A 206 -11.34 -0.67 -6.25
CA ILE A 206 -10.57 0.00 -5.19
C ILE A 206 -9.98 -1.07 -4.28
N LEU A 207 -8.66 -1.03 -4.07
CA LEU A 207 -7.95 -1.96 -3.19
C LEU A 207 -7.65 -1.28 -1.86
N LYS A 208 -7.92 -1.97 -0.74
CA LYS A 208 -7.68 -1.47 0.62
C LYS A 208 -7.04 -2.55 1.49
N ALA A 209 -6.31 -2.17 2.54
CA ALA A 209 -5.62 -3.10 3.41
C ALA A 209 -5.61 -2.68 4.87
N PHE A 210 -5.82 -3.63 5.76
CA PHE A 210 -5.60 -3.47 7.20
C PHE A 210 -4.12 -3.50 7.59
N THR A 211 -3.26 -3.99 6.69
CA THR A 211 -1.83 -4.22 6.88
C THR A 211 -1.09 -3.02 7.46
N LYS A 212 -1.41 -1.82 6.97
CA LYS A 212 -0.60 -0.62 7.19
C LYS A 212 -1.08 0.19 8.38
N LEU A 213 -2.29 0.71 8.32
CA LEU A 213 -2.86 1.59 9.33
C LEU A 213 -2.99 0.91 10.70
N TYR A 214 -3.45 -0.33 10.72
CA TYR A 214 -3.68 -1.09 11.95
C TYR A 214 -2.50 -1.97 12.41
N GLY A 215 -1.32 -1.82 11.82
CA GLY A 215 -0.17 -2.62 12.21
C GLY A 215 -0.33 -4.14 11.98
N MET A 216 -1.23 -4.55 11.10
CA MET A 216 -1.64 -5.95 10.87
C MET A 216 -0.83 -6.64 9.76
N ALA A 217 0.45 -6.28 9.58
CA ALA A 217 1.26 -6.82 8.47
C ALA A 217 1.36 -8.35 8.47
N GLY A 218 1.50 -8.97 9.65
CA GLY A 218 1.58 -10.43 9.81
C GLY A 218 0.21 -11.13 9.76
N VAL A 219 -0.90 -10.42 9.99
CA VAL A 219 -2.26 -10.99 9.99
C VAL A 219 -2.76 -11.28 8.58
N ARG A 220 -2.28 -10.54 7.58
CA ARG A 220 -2.60 -10.71 6.16
C ARG A 220 -4.08 -10.51 5.84
N LEU A 221 -4.57 -9.28 5.95
CA LEU A 221 -5.95 -8.93 5.64
C LEU A 221 -6.02 -7.70 4.72
N GLY A 222 -6.85 -7.79 3.68
CA GLY A 222 -7.23 -6.71 2.79
C GLY A 222 -8.61 -6.95 2.21
N TYR A 223 -9.13 -5.98 1.49
CA TYR A 223 -10.39 -6.07 0.77
C TYR A 223 -10.36 -5.18 -0.47
N CYS A 224 -11.26 -5.44 -1.40
CA CYS A 224 -11.53 -4.52 -2.49
C CYS A 224 -13.01 -4.15 -2.53
N LEU A 225 -13.27 -2.99 -3.15
CA LEU A 225 -14.60 -2.47 -3.45
C LEU A 225 -14.75 -2.42 -4.97
N CYS A 226 -15.88 -2.89 -5.50
CA CYS A 226 -16.18 -2.88 -6.93
C CYS A 226 -17.69 -2.88 -7.16
N GLY A 227 -18.17 -2.05 -8.08
CA GLY A 227 -19.59 -2.00 -8.46
C GLY A 227 -20.00 -3.16 -9.37
N ASP A 228 -19.07 -3.80 -10.09
CA ASP A 228 -19.34 -4.95 -10.96
C ASP A 228 -19.30 -6.28 -10.18
N GLY A 229 -20.48 -6.80 -9.85
CA GLY A 229 -20.64 -8.10 -9.17
C GLY A 229 -20.09 -9.28 -9.96
N ALA A 230 -20.13 -9.23 -11.29
CA ALA A 230 -19.60 -10.31 -12.14
C ALA A 230 -18.07 -10.34 -12.09
N LEU A 231 -17.41 -9.18 -12.05
CA LEU A 231 -15.96 -9.08 -11.84
C LEU A 231 -15.56 -9.59 -10.47
N LEU A 232 -16.30 -9.23 -9.41
CA LEU A 232 -16.05 -9.75 -8.05
C LEU A 232 -16.19 -11.25 -7.97
N GLU A 233 -17.17 -11.85 -8.63
CA GLU A 233 -17.35 -13.31 -8.70
C GLU A 233 -16.17 -13.99 -9.43
N LYS A 234 -15.70 -13.42 -10.54
CA LYS A 234 -14.48 -13.89 -11.23
C LYS A 234 -13.25 -13.78 -10.34
N MET A 235 -13.07 -12.68 -9.60
CA MET A 235 -11.97 -12.50 -8.64
C MET A 235 -12.04 -13.50 -7.48
N GLN A 236 -13.25 -13.81 -6.98
CA GLN A 236 -13.43 -14.82 -5.95
C GLN A 236 -13.05 -16.21 -6.47
N THR A 237 -13.47 -16.55 -7.68
CA THR A 237 -13.16 -17.84 -8.33
C THR A 237 -11.67 -17.97 -8.70
N ALA A 238 -11.00 -16.85 -9.03
CA ALA A 238 -9.58 -16.83 -9.36
C ALA A 238 -8.68 -17.12 -8.16
N GLY A 239 -9.20 -17.00 -6.93
CA GLY A 239 -8.44 -17.28 -5.69
C GLY A 239 -8.78 -18.64 -5.10
N GLN A 240 -8.01 -19.02 -4.07
CA GLN A 240 -8.31 -20.20 -3.28
C GLN A 240 -9.52 -19.97 -2.36
N PRO A 241 -10.35 -20.98 -2.04
CA PRO A 241 -11.31 -20.90 -0.96
C PRO A 241 -10.57 -20.73 0.39
N TRP A 242 -11.27 -20.13 1.37
CA TRP A 242 -10.71 -19.92 2.74
C TRP A 242 -9.43 -19.09 2.80
N ALA A 243 -9.21 -18.18 1.86
CA ALA A 243 -7.99 -17.37 1.79
C ALA A 243 -7.78 -16.47 3.02
N VAL A 244 -8.86 -16.06 3.68
CA VAL A 244 -8.83 -15.24 4.89
C VAL A 244 -9.09 -16.10 6.12
N SER A 245 -8.08 -16.27 6.98
CA SER A 245 -8.19 -17.09 8.17
C SER A 245 -9.26 -16.57 9.16
N SER A 246 -9.78 -17.45 10.04
CA SER A 246 -10.71 -17.05 11.10
C SER A 246 -10.12 -15.96 12.00
N LEU A 247 -8.82 -16.03 12.29
CA LEU A 247 -8.09 -15.04 13.09
C LEU A 247 -8.04 -13.68 12.40
N ALA A 248 -7.77 -13.68 11.09
CA ALA A 248 -7.75 -12.44 10.30
C ALA A 248 -9.15 -11.82 10.17
N GLN A 249 -10.20 -12.64 10.01
CA GLN A 249 -11.58 -12.13 9.98
C GLN A 249 -11.97 -11.48 11.29
N ALA A 250 -11.67 -12.12 12.43
CA ALA A 250 -11.93 -11.57 13.77
C ALA A 250 -11.14 -10.27 14.00
N ALA A 251 -9.85 -10.27 13.65
CA ALA A 251 -8.98 -9.10 13.71
C ALA A 251 -9.53 -7.91 12.91
N GLY A 252 -10.03 -8.16 11.69
CA GLY A 252 -10.62 -7.12 10.84
C GLY A 252 -11.86 -6.50 11.45
N VAL A 253 -12.76 -7.32 11.99
CA VAL A 253 -13.97 -6.84 12.69
C VAL A 253 -13.63 -5.98 13.90
N ALA A 254 -12.59 -6.36 14.67
CA ALA A 254 -12.11 -5.58 15.81
C ALA A 254 -11.45 -4.27 15.35
N ALA A 255 -10.59 -4.32 14.34
CA ALA A 255 -9.86 -3.16 13.82
C ALA A 255 -10.80 -2.03 13.37
N LEU A 256 -11.94 -2.37 12.75
CA LEU A 256 -12.94 -1.37 12.35
C LEU A 256 -13.60 -0.62 13.52
N LYS A 257 -13.41 -1.05 14.75
CA LYS A 257 -13.89 -0.38 15.97
C LYS A 257 -12.83 0.52 16.62
N GLU A 258 -11.58 0.41 16.18
CA GLU A 258 -10.41 1.10 16.77
C GLU A 258 -10.28 2.56 16.26
N THR A 259 -11.36 3.35 16.34
CA THR A 259 -11.40 4.72 15.81
C THR A 259 -10.41 5.64 16.52
N ALA A 260 -10.29 5.54 17.85
CA ALA A 260 -9.33 6.32 18.64
C ALA A 260 -7.88 6.02 18.26
N TYR A 261 -7.56 4.75 17.98
CA TYR A 261 -6.24 4.34 17.49
C TYR A 261 -5.95 4.96 16.11
N VAL A 262 -6.92 4.95 15.21
CA VAL A 262 -6.78 5.56 13.87
C VAL A 262 -6.48 7.05 13.99
N ASP A 263 -7.22 7.77 14.85
CA ASP A 263 -7.01 9.19 15.09
C ASP A 263 -5.63 9.47 15.69
N GLU A 264 -5.16 8.63 16.61
CA GLU A 264 -3.83 8.75 17.20
C GLU A 264 -2.73 8.54 16.16
N VAL A 265 -2.84 7.51 15.30
CA VAL A 265 -1.90 7.27 14.20
C VAL A 265 -1.86 8.44 13.24
N ARG A 266 -3.02 8.94 12.79
CA ARG A 266 -3.12 10.10 11.89
C ARG A 266 -2.46 11.33 12.51
N ALA A 267 -2.77 11.62 13.78
CA ALA A 267 -2.17 12.74 14.50
C ALA A 267 -0.65 12.60 14.66
N LEU A 268 -0.15 11.38 14.93
CA LEU A 268 1.28 11.11 15.00
C LEU A 268 1.96 11.38 13.65
N ILE A 269 1.43 10.81 12.57
CA ILE A 269 2.00 11.00 11.23
C ILE A 269 1.97 12.48 10.82
N ALA A 270 0.86 13.18 11.06
CA ALA A 270 0.73 14.60 10.76
C ALA A 270 1.78 15.46 11.48
N ARG A 271 2.10 15.12 12.74
CA ARG A 271 3.14 15.83 13.52
C ARG A 271 4.55 15.41 13.09
N GLN A 272 4.81 14.13 12.88
CA GLN A 272 6.16 13.62 12.71
C GLN A 272 6.69 13.69 11.28
N ARG A 273 5.82 13.64 10.27
CA ARG A 273 6.24 13.74 8.87
C ARG A 273 6.98 15.06 8.57
N PRO A 274 6.46 16.26 8.94
CA PRO A 274 7.20 17.50 8.72
C PRO A 274 8.54 17.53 9.44
N VAL A 275 8.60 17.06 10.69
CA VAL A 275 9.84 17.00 11.49
C VAL A 275 10.91 16.15 10.80
N LEU A 276 10.53 14.95 10.36
CA LEU A 276 11.44 14.05 9.64
C LEU A 276 11.85 14.64 8.28
N THR A 277 10.93 15.28 7.56
CA THR A 277 11.22 15.95 6.28
C THR A 277 12.27 17.04 6.45
N GLU A 278 12.07 17.95 7.41
CA GLU A 278 13.01 19.04 7.67
C GLU A 278 14.35 18.53 8.23
N GLY A 279 14.33 17.48 9.06
CA GLY A 279 15.55 16.83 9.53
C GLY A 279 16.40 16.26 8.40
N LEU A 280 15.78 15.57 7.44
CA LEU A 280 16.46 15.05 6.25
C LEU A 280 17.00 16.18 5.36
N ARG A 281 16.23 17.25 5.15
CA ARG A 281 16.66 18.44 4.39
C ARG A 281 17.84 19.14 5.04
N ALA A 282 17.84 19.25 6.37
CA ALA A 282 18.96 19.83 7.13
C ALA A 282 20.26 19.03 6.98
N LEU A 283 20.19 17.76 6.63
CA LEU A 283 21.34 16.91 6.24
C LEU A 283 21.76 17.10 4.77
N GLY A 284 21.18 18.05 4.05
CA GLY A 284 21.46 18.32 2.64
C GLY A 284 20.78 17.33 1.65
N LEU A 285 19.84 16.52 2.12
CA LEU A 285 19.18 15.53 1.29
C LEU A 285 17.97 16.11 0.55
N ARG A 286 17.78 15.71 -0.71
CA ARG A 286 16.55 16.00 -1.45
C ARG A 286 15.43 15.09 -0.97
N VAL A 287 14.33 15.66 -0.49
CA VAL A 287 13.13 14.94 -0.03
C VAL A 287 11.95 15.31 -0.92
N ILE A 288 11.21 14.31 -1.37
CA ILE A 288 9.98 14.48 -2.14
C ILE A 288 8.81 14.73 -1.16
N ASP A 289 8.05 15.80 -1.39
CA ASP A 289 6.89 16.16 -0.59
C ASP A 289 5.70 15.26 -0.90
N GLY A 290 5.57 14.16 -0.17
CA GLY A 290 4.44 13.23 -0.27
C GLY A 290 3.42 13.41 0.85
N LYS A 291 2.29 12.69 0.76
CA LYS A 291 1.18 12.73 1.74
C LYS A 291 1.08 11.47 2.61
N ALA A 292 1.78 10.39 2.25
CA ALA A 292 1.73 9.10 2.95
C ALA A 292 2.50 9.11 4.29
N ASN A 293 2.45 7.96 4.98
CA ASN A 293 3.22 7.70 6.20
C ASN A 293 4.69 7.32 5.92
N TYR A 294 5.23 7.77 4.81
CA TYR A 294 6.63 7.59 4.38
C TYR A 294 7.10 8.77 3.54
N LEU A 295 8.42 8.87 3.40
CA LEU A 295 9.10 9.88 2.59
C LEU A 295 10.02 9.19 1.58
N LEU A 296 10.02 9.67 0.32
CA LEU A 296 11.02 9.33 -0.69
C LEU A 296 12.11 10.41 -0.66
N PHE A 297 13.39 10.00 -0.65
CA PHE A 297 14.53 10.94 -0.60
C PHE A 297 15.75 10.40 -1.33
N ARG A 298 16.68 11.31 -1.71
CA ARG A 298 17.97 10.95 -2.31
C ARG A 298 19.09 11.02 -1.28
N ALA A 299 19.97 10.01 -1.32
CA ALA A 299 21.17 9.92 -0.49
C ALA A 299 22.26 9.13 -1.24
N PRO A 300 23.51 9.07 -0.77
CA PRO A 300 24.54 8.21 -1.35
C PRO A 300 24.09 6.77 -1.47
N ALA A 301 24.45 6.10 -2.57
CA ALA A 301 23.97 4.75 -2.92
C ALA A 301 24.33 3.66 -1.88
N ASP A 302 25.31 3.90 -1.03
CA ASP A 302 25.78 3.01 0.03
C ASP A 302 25.15 3.31 1.42
N LEU A 303 24.13 4.19 1.50
CA LEU A 303 23.52 4.60 2.77
C LEU A 303 23.12 3.43 3.66
N ASN A 304 22.44 2.40 3.10
CA ASN A 304 22.04 1.22 3.87
C ASN A 304 23.22 0.37 4.35
N GLU A 305 24.31 0.33 3.59
CA GLU A 305 25.53 -0.39 3.98
C GLU A 305 26.16 0.24 5.22
N ARG A 306 26.07 1.57 5.34
CA ARG A 306 26.56 2.32 6.51
C ARG A 306 25.58 2.27 7.68
N LEU A 307 24.26 2.34 7.45
CA LEU A 307 23.24 2.36 8.51
C LEU A 307 23.03 1.00 9.19
N ARG A 308 23.03 -0.09 8.42
CA ARG A 308 22.74 -1.43 8.95
C ARG A 308 23.62 -1.88 10.09
N PRO A 309 24.97 -1.68 10.06
CA PRO A 309 25.82 -2.02 11.20
C PRO A 309 25.50 -1.20 12.47
N LEU A 310 24.89 -0.01 12.33
CA LEU A 310 24.48 0.86 13.44
C LEU A 310 23.11 0.49 14.03
N GLY A 311 22.43 -0.52 13.49
CA GLY A 311 21.17 -1.02 14.05
C GLY A 311 19.90 -0.45 13.41
N THR A 312 20.01 0.19 12.23
CA THR A 312 18.85 0.73 11.51
C THR A 312 18.92 0.48 10.01
N GLN A 313 17.78 0.54 9.35
CA GLN A 313 17.71 0.41 7.88
C GLN A 313 16.54 1.20 7.31
N VAL A 314 16.73 1.71 6.09
CA VAL A 314 15.71 2.33 5.24
C VAL A 314 15.47 1.46 4.00
N ARG A 315 14.43 1.73 3.23
CA ARG A 315 14.13 1.00 2.00
C ARG A 315 14.93 1.57 0.82
N SER A 316 15.87 0.81 0.26
CA SER A 316 16.46 1.15 -1.05
C SER A 316 15.40 1.03 -2.15
N CYS A 317 15.29 2.04 -3.00
CA CYS A 317 14.35 2.08 -4.12
C CYS A 317 15.02 1.78 -5.48
N ALA A 318 16.25 1.29 -5.49
CA ALA A 318 17.00 0.97 -6.71
C ALA A 318 16.30 -0.02 -7.65
N ASN A 319 15.38 -0.83 -7.12
CA ASN A 319 14.60 -1.80 -7.90
C ASN A 319 13.28 -1.25 -8.46
N TYR A 320 12.97 0.02 -8.21
CA TYR A 320 11.79 0.65 -8.79
C TYR A 320 12.14 1.22 -10.18
N PRO A 321 11.43 0.85 -11.25
CA PRO A 321 11.63 1.49 -12.56
C PRO A 321 11.50 3.02 -12.46
N GLY A 322 12.47 3.74 -13.01
CA GLY A 322 12.55 5.20 -12.94
C GLY A 322 13.28 5.76 -11.73
N LEU A 323 13.79 4.91 -10.83
CA LEU A 323 14.64 5.32 -9.70
C LEU A 323 16.02 4.65 -9.76
N GLY A 324 17.06 5.37 -9.32
CA GLY A 324 18.43 4.87 -9.19
C GLY A 324 18.76 4.36 -7.78
N PRO A 325 20.00 3.89 -7.58
CA PRO A 325 20.47 3.37 -6.29
C PRO A 325 20.57 4.43 -5.20
N GLU A 326 20.54 5.71 -5.57
CA GLU A 326 20.54 6.87 -4.67
C GLU A 326 19.17 7.16 -4.07
N TRP A 327 18.10 6.50 -4.50
CA TRP A 327 16.77 6.72 -3.99
C TRP A 327 16.42 5.77 -2.86
N TYR A 328 15.89 6.34 -1.80
CA TYR A 328 15.47 5.63 -0.59
C TYR A 328 14.09 6.07 -0.13
N ARG A 329 13.37 5.16 0.51
CA ARG A 329 12.13 5.46 1.20
C ARG A 329 12.27 5.15 2.68
N THR A 330 11.86 6.07 3.55
CA THR A 330 11.79 5.89 5.00
C THR A 330 10.35 5.98 5.49
N ALA A 331 9.94 5.10 6.41
CA ALA A 331 8.68 5.24 7.12
C ALA A 331 8.75 6.45 8.07
N VAL A 332 7.60 7.09 8.33
CA VAL A 332 7.42 8.03 9.43
C VAL A 332 7.07 7.23 10.67
N ARG A 333 7.86 7.37 11.75
CA ARG A 333 7.70 6.61 12.99
C ARG A 333 7.48 7.55 14.18
N THR A 334 7.64 7.04 15.41
CA THR A 334 7.55 7.85 16.63
C THR A 334 8.63 8.95 16.68
N ALA A 335 8.42 9.96 17.51
CA ALA A 335 9.38 11.09 17.65
C ALA A 335 10.78 10.61 18.02
N SER A 336 10.89 9.69 18.99
CA SER A 336 12.19 9.15 19.45
C SER A 336 12.88 8.32 18.36
N GLU A 337 12.13 7.51 17.62
CA GLU A 337 12.66 6.70 16.53
C GLU A 337 13.15 7.58 15.37
N ASN A 338 12.35 8.60 14.97
CA ASN A 338 12.72 9.53 13.91
C ASN A 338 13.98 10.34 14.29
N ALA A 339 14.06 10.83 15.55
CA ALA A 339 15.25 11.50 16.05
C ALA A 339 16.48 10.60 15.97
N ARG A 340 16.34 9.33 16.38
CA ARG A 340 17.43 8.36 16.30
C ARG A 340 17.88 8.10 14.87
N LEU A 341 16.95 7.97 13.91
CA LEU A 341 17.30 7.86 12.50
C LEU A 341 18.15 9.05 12.04
N LEU A 342 17.70 10.28 12.33
CA LEU A 342 18.41 11.51 11.92
C LEU A 342 19.81 11.62 12.54
N GLU A 343 19.99 11.23 13.82
CA GLU A 343 21.30 11.15 14.47
C GLU A 343 22.24 10.19 13.71
N LEU A 344 21.77 8.95 13.44
CA LEU A 344 22.55 7.96 12.73
C LEU A 344 22.84 8.38 11.28
N MET A 345 21.90 9.03 10.61
CA MET A 345 22.13 9.57 9.28
C MET A 345 23.17 10.69 9.29
N LYS A 346 23.16 11.57 10.30
CA LYS A 346 24.18 12.60 10.47
C LYS A 346 25.57 11.99 10.67
N GLU A 347 25.67 10.91 11.46
CA GLU A 347 26.94 10.19 11.70
C GLU A 347 27.51 9.59 10.41
N VAL A 348 26.67 8.99 9.56
CA VAL A 348 27.13 8.29 8.34
C VAL A 348 27.28 9.21 7.12
N LEU A 349 26.69 10.41 7.13
CA LEU A 349 26.75 11.36 6.01
C LEU A 349 27.79 12.48 6.25
N GLY A 350 28.10 12.80 7.51
CA GLY A 350 29.11 13.80 7.91
C GLY A 350 30.47 13.26 7.90
#